data_5f675705eecd7f69e5c33d8f5a155771
#
_entry.id   5f675705eecd7f69e5c33d8f5a155771
#
_cell.length_a   1.000
_cell.length_b   1.000
_cell.length_c   1.000
_cell.angle_alpha   90.00
_cell.angle_beta   90.00
_cell.angle_gamma   90.00
#
_symmetry.space_group_name_H-M   'P 1'
#
loop_
_entity.id
_entity.type
_entity.pdbx_description
1 polymer ?
#
loop_
_entity_poly.entity_id
_entity_poly.type
_entity_poly.pdbx_seq_one_letter_code
_entity_poly.pdbx_strand_id
1 'polypeptide(L)'
;MTVVKHSILDDIAIIEIYNPPVNAISGEVRIGLLQTIETLSIDDKVKAIVITAPNRTFLAGADIKEFGKNIDAPILSEICDKIESSDKLVVASLHGTPLGGGLEVAMSAHYRIAAPNTKVGLPEVLLGILPGAGGTQRLPRLCGVSMALDMMLTGKHVPIEEAFDNGIVDLSLIHISEPTR
;
A
#
# COMPACT_ATOMS: atom_id res chain seq x y z
N MET A 1 20.97 5.13 5.34
CA MET A 1 19.92 4.78 6.33
C MET A 1 19.01 3.75 5.69
N THR A 2 18.65 2.69 6.40
CA THR A 2 17.75 1.65 5.87
C THR A 2 16.35 2.25 5.67
N VAL A 3 15.83 2.21 4.43
CA VAL A 3 14.52 2.82 4.08
C VAL A 3 13.32 1.97 4.52
N VAL A 4 13.53 0.69 4.80
CA VAL A 4 12.51 -0.22 5.35
C VAL A 4 13.04 -0.77 6.66
N LYS A 5 12.27 -0.64 7.72
CA LYS A 5 12.59 -1.16 9.05
C LYS A 5 11.42 -1.98 9.55
N HIS A 6 11.66 -2.88 10.49
CA HIS A 6 10.60 -3.54 11.22
C HIS A 6 10.89 -3.61 12.70
N SER A 7 9.84 -3.71 13.46
CA SER A 7 9.85 -4.00 14.90
C SER A 7 8.77 -5.04 15.19
N ILE A 8 8.90 -5.74 16.30
CA ILE A 8 7.89 -6.71 16.75
C ILE A 8 7.35 -6.22 18.08
N LEU A 9 6.03 -6.05 18.15
CA LEU A 9 5.30 -5.74 19.37
C LEU A 9 4.39 -6.93 19.69
N ASP A 10 4.67 -7.62 20.78
CA ASP A 10 4.07 -8.90 21.13
C ASP A 10 4.29 -9.96 20.03
N ASP A 11 3.27 -10.28 19.24
CA ASP A 11 3.33 -11.20 18.09
C ASP A 11 2.99 -10.52 16.75
N ILE A 12 2.98 -9.18 16.71
CA ILE A 12 2.70 -8.38 15.52
C ILE A 12 3.97 -7.70 15.04
N ALA A 13 4.37 -7.96 13.81
CA ALA A 13 5.45 -7.25 13.14
C ALA A 13 4.93 -5.94 12.52
N ILE A 14 5.62 -4.84 12.76
CA ILE A 14 5.32 -3.52 12.18
C ILE A 14 6.44 -3.19 11.22
N ILE A 15 6.12 -3.11 9.93
CA ILE A 15 7.02 -2.66 8.86
C ILE A 15 6.80 -1.18 8.64
N GLU A 16 7.85 -0.38 8.85
CA GLU A 16 7.84 1.06 8.60
C GLU A 16 8.69 1.39 7.37
N ILE A 17 8.08 2.06 6.40
CA ILE A 17 8.74 2.51 5.17
C ILE A 17 9.01 4.00 5.27
N TYR A 18 10.30 4.40 5.22
CA TYR A 18 10.73 5.78 5.34
C TYR A 18 11.68 6.17 4.20
N ASN A 19 11.13 6.72 3.14
CA ASN A 19 11.85 7.19 1.96
C ASN A 19 11.46 8.63 1.59
N PRO A 20 11.94 9.65 2.36
CA PRO A 20 11.58 11.04 2.12
C PRO A 20 12.07 11.52 0.73
N PRO A 21 11.44 12.62 0.18
CA PRO A 21 10.42 13.46 0.84
C PRO A 21 8.98 12.95 0.75
N VAL A 22 8.66 12.10 -0.22
CA VAL A 22 7.28 11.70 -0.53
C VAL A 22 6.99 10.22 -0.30
N ASN A 23 7.95 9.49 0.20
CA ASN A 23 7.82 8.04 0.40
C ASN A 23 7.57 7.27 -0.92
N ALA A 24 8.32 7.63 -1.97
CA ALA A 24 8.26 6.93 -3.25
C ALA A 24 8.81 5.50 -3.14
N ILE A 25 8.28 4.60 -3.95
CA ILE A 25 8.72 3.20 -4.01
C ILE A 25 9.93 3.10 -4.95
N SER A 26 11.11 3.36 -4.41
CA SER A 26 12.39 3.19 -5.09
C SER A 26 12.84 1.72 -5.10
N GLY A 27 13.91 1.40 -5.85
CA GLY A 27 14.55 0.08 -5.83
C GLY A 27 14.95 -0.36 -4.43
N GLU A 28 15.50 0.56 -3.61
CA GLU A 28 15.86 0.27 -2.21
C GLU A 28 14.62 -0.09 -1.36
N VAL A 29 13.50 0.60 -1.56
CA VAL A 29 12.23 0.28 -0.86
C VAL A 29 11.74 -1.10 -1.30
N ARG A 30 11.79 -1.40 -2.60
CA ARG A 30 11.35 -2.70 -3.14
C ARG A 30 12.18 -3.86 -2.58
N ILE A 31 13.49 -3.73 -2.60
CA ILE A 31 14.41 -4.73 -2.03
C ILE A 31 14.13 -4.91 -0.53
N GLY A 32 14.10 -3.81 0.23
CA GLY A 32 13.89 -3.86 1.67
C GLY A 32 12.54 -4.43 2.06
N LEU A 33 11.48 -4.08 1.33
CA LEU A 33 10.12 -4.58 1.61
C LEU A 33 10.02 -6.09 1.31
N LEU A 34 10.54 -6.55 0.16
CA LEU A 34 10.54 -7.98 -0.17
C LEU A 34 11.28 -8.80 0.88
N GLN A 35 12.53 -8.41 1.19
CA GLN A 35 13.35 -9.11 2.18
C GLN A 35 12.70 -9.16 3.56
N THR A 36 12.06 -8.05 3.96
CA THR A 36 11.38 -7.97 5.25
C THR A 36 10.15 -8.86 5.29
N ILE A 37 9.31 -8.85 4.25
CA ILE A 37 8.14 -9.74 4.16
C ILE A 37 8.57 -11.21 4.18
N GLU A 38 9.58 -11.58 3.42
CA GLU A 38 10.10 -12.96 3.39
C GLU A 38 10.60 -13.41 4.76
N THR A 39 11.37 -12.56 5.43
CA THR A 39 11.90 -12.84 6.79
C THR A 39 10.77 -13.03 7.79
N LEU A 40 9.79 -12.12 7.80
CA LEU A 40 8.69 -12.16 8.75
C LEU A 40 7.69 -13.28 8.47
N SER A 41 7.57 -13.69 7.20
CA SER A 41 6.68 -14.80 6.81
C SER A 41 7.09 -16.13 7.44
N ILE A 42 8.37 -16.36 7.66
CA ILE A 42 8.90 -17.60 8.23
C ILE A 42 9.21 -17.53 9.74
N ASP A 43 9.06 -16.36 10.37
CA ASP A 43 9.31 -16.21 11.82
C ASP A 43 8.09 -16.68 12.63
N ASP A 44 8.21 -17.80 13.33
CA ASP A 44 7.14 -18.38 14.14
C ASP A 44 6.63 -17.48 15.27
N LYS A 45 7.40 -16.47 15.66
CA LYS A 45 7.00 -15.47 16.68
C LYS A 45 6.03 -14.44 16.15
N VAL A 46 5.94 -14.27 14.82
CA VAL A 46 5.09 -13.30 14.15
C VAL A 46 3.80 -13.96 13.71
N LYS A 47 2.66 -13.44 14.14
CA LYS A 47 1.33 -13.90 13.72
C LYS A 47 0.66 -12.98 12.72
N ALA A 48 0.99 -11.70 12.75
CA ALA A 48 0.46 -10.71 11.82
C ALA A 48 1.51 -9.65 11.47
N ILE A 49 1.34 -9.01 10.32
CA ILE A 49 2.24 -7.99 9.79
C ILE A 49 1.42 -6.74 9.52
N VAL A 50 1.89 -5.59 9.99
CA VAL A 50 1.34 -4.27 9.67
C VAL A 50 2.35 -3.54 8.80
N ILE A 51 1.93 -3.07 7.63
CA ILE A 51 2.73 -2.21 6.75
C ILE A 51 2.25 -0.77 6.96
N THR A 52 3.17 0.12 7.32
CA THR A 52 2.87 1.53 7.57
C THR A 52 4.04 2.43 7.17
N ALA A 53 3.89 3.73 7.41
CA ALA A 53 4.96 4.72 7.21
C ALA A 53 4.88 5.79 8.30
N PRO A 54 6.01 6.31 8.81
CA PRO A 54 6.02 7.34 9.85
C PRO A 54 5.86 8.78 9.29
N ASN A 55 5.74 8.94 7.97
CA ASN A 55 5.72 10.24 7.27
C ASN A 55 4.31 10.79 7.05
N ARG A 56 4.24 11.86 6.20
CA ARG A 56 2.98 12.50 5.78
C ARG A 56 2.06 11.58 5.00
N THR A 57 2.59 10.57 4.35
CA THR A 57 1.84 9.65 3.50
C THR A 57 2.40 8.24 3.60
N PHE A 58 1.56 7.26 3.46
CA PHE A 58 1.91 5.84 3.37
C PHE A 58 2.95 5.63 2.26
N LEU A 59 2.56 5.54 1.02
CA LEU A 59 3.43 5.42 -0.15
C LEU A 59 2.83 6.25 -1.30
N ALA A 60 3.63 7.14 -1.91
CA ALA A 60 3.15 8.06 -2.95
C ALA A 60 3.22 7.50 -4.38
N GLY A 61 3.54 6.21 -4.53
CA GLY A 61 3.69 5.56 -5.84
C GLY A 61 5.14 5.25 -6.21
N ALA A 62 5.34 4.76 -7.43
CA ALA A 62 6.66 4.42 -7.93
C ALA A 62 7.57 5.67 -8.03
N ASP A 63 8.88 5.48 -7.85
CA ASP A 63 9.83 6.57 -8.05
C ASP A 63 9.99 6.85 -9.55
N ILE A 64 9.41 7.97 -9.99
CA ILE A 64 9.46 8.40 -11.40
C ILE A 64 10.88 8.64 -11.91
N LYS A 65 11.86 8.87 -11.02
CA LYS A 65 13.27 9.03 -11.38
C LYS A 65 13.90 7.73 -11.88
N GLU A 66 13.27 6.59 -11.59
CA GLU A 66 13.72 5.27 -12.02
C GLU A 66 13.11 4.86 -13.36
N PHE A 67 12.12 5.58 -13.87
CA PHE A 67 11.47 5.24 -15.14
C PHE A 67 12.46 5.25 -16.30
N GLY A 68 12.41 4.17 -17.12
CA GLY A 68 13.32 3.97 -18.23
C GLY A 68 14.75 3.55 -17.86
N LYS A 69 15.02 3.33 -16.57
CA LYS A 69 16.31 2.81 -16.09
C LYS A 69 16.21 1.33 -15.75
N ASN A 70 17.30 0.61 -16.02
CA ASN A 70 17.45 -0.76 -15.53
C ASN A 70 17.90 -0.71 -14.06
N ILE A 71 16.99 -0.96 -13.13
CA ILE A 71 17.28 -1.01 -11.70
C ILE A 71 17.33 -2.49 -11.30
N ASP A 72 18.44 -2.90 -10.69
CA ASP A 72 18.60 -4.24 -10.13
C ASP A 72 17.83 -4.36 -8.81
N ALA A 73 16.53 -4.50 -8.93
CA ALA A 73 15.59 -4.62 -7.84
C ALA A 73 14.35 -5.42 -8.30
N PRO A 74 13.64 -6.10 -7.38
CA PRO A 74 12.42 -6.83 -7.73
C PRO A 74 11.38 -5.87 -8.33
N ILE A 75 10.55 -6.37 -9.23
CA ILE A 75 9.42 -5.59 -9.74
C ILE A 75 8.32 -5.51 -8.65
N LEU A 76 7.55 -4.43 -8.68
CA LEU A 76 6.57 -4.18 -7.61
C LEU A 76 5.45 -5.23 -7.58
N SER A 77 5.08 -5.80 -8.73
CA SER A 77 4.08 -6.88 -8.78
C SER A 77 4.50 -8.13 -8.01
N GLU A 78 5.77 -8.51 -8.06
CA GLU A 78 6.29 -9.65 -7.27
C GLU A 78 6.13 -9.43 -5.78
N ILE A 79 6.36 -8.20 -5.32
CA ILE A 79 6.18 -7.83 -3.92
C ILE A 79 4.70 -7.86 -3.54
N CYS A 80 3.83 -7.31 -4.39
CA CYS A 80 2.39 -7.36 -4.19
C CYS A 80 1.88 -8.81 -4.11
N ASP A 81 2.33 -9.68 -5.01
CA ASP A 81 1.95 -11.09 -5.02
C ASP A 81 2.46 -11.82 -3.76
N LYS A 82 3.66 -11.46 -3.29
CA LYS A 82 4.22 -12.02 -2.05
C LYS A 82 3.44 -11.59 -0.80
N ILE A 83 2.97 -10.33 -0.76
CA ILE A 83 2.11 -9.83 0.31
C ILE A 83 0.76 -10.56 0.30
N GLU A 84 0.13 -10.66 -0.87
CA GLU A 84 -1.19 -11.28 -1.06
C GLU A 84 -1.19 -12.77 -0.74
N SER A 85 -0.10 -13.48 -1.08
CA SER A 85 0.07 -14.92 -0.82
C SER A 85 0.62 -15.26 0.56
N SER A 86 0.77 -14.28 1.46
CA SER A 86 1.28 -14.52 2.80
C SER A 86 0.31 -15.36 3.63
N ASP A 87 0.80 -16.43 4.27
CA ASP A 87 0.04 -17.22 5.24
C ASP A 87 -0.26 -16.44 6.53
N LYS A 88 0.43 -15.32 6.75
CA LYS A 88 0.20 -14.43 7.90
C LYS A 88 -0.70 -13.30 7.49
N LEU A 89 -1.57 -12.86 8.40
CA LEU A 89 -2.41 -11.69 8.18
C LEU A 89 -1.54 -10.46 7.93
N VAL A 90 -1.74 -9.80 6.78
CA VAL A 90 -1.08 -8.53 6.44
C VAL A 90 -2.11 -7.42 6.42
N VAL A 91 -1.83 -6.33 7.14
CA VAL A 91 -2.67 -5.13 7.22
C VAL A 91 -1.89 -3.93 6.71
N ALA A 92 -2.45 -3.19 5.76
CA ALA A 92 -1.92 -1.90 5.34
C ALA A 92 -2.58 -0.77 6.16
N SER A 93 -1.76 0.01 6.88
CA SER A 93 -2.22 1.17 7.67
C SER A 93 -1.97 2.45 6.87
N LEU A 94 -3.03 2.99 6.27
CA LEU A 94 -3.00 4.06 5.29
C LEU A 94 -3.20 5.44 5.92
N HIS A 95 -2.47 6.42 5.42
CA HIS A 95 -2.66 7.84 5.74
C HIS A 95 -2.11 8.72 4.62
N GLY A 96 -2.52 9.99 4.60
CA GLY A 96 -2.12 10.93 3.56
C GLY A 96 -2.69 10.57 2.20
N THR A 97 -1.84 10.33 1.21
CA THR A 97 -2.29 10.09 -0.17
C THR A 97 -1.55 8.90 -0.79
N PRO A 98 -1.93 7.66 -0.46
CA PRO A 98 -1.45 6.46 -1.16
C PRO A 98 -1.89 6.49 -2.63
N LEU A 99 -0.94 6.58 -3.56
CA LEU A 99 -1.21 6.68 -5.00
C LEU A 99 -0.46 5.63 -5.80
N GLY A 100 -1.02 5.24 -6.94
CA GLY A 100 -0.38 4.35 -7.90
C GLY A 100 0.14 3.09 -7.24
N GLY A 101 1.42 2.78 -7.42
CA GLY A 101 2.07 1.64 -6.76
C GLY A 101 1.87 1.59 -5.24
N GLY A 102 1.70 2.74 -4.57
CA GLY A 102 1.39 2.79 -3.13
C GLY A 102 0.02 2.23 -2.79
N LEU A 103 -0.99 2.53 -3.61
CA LEU A 103 -2.30 1.91 -3.48
C LEU A 103 -2.26 0.43 -3.92
N GLU A 104 -1.44 0.08 -4.92
CA GLU A 104 -1.27 -1.31 -5.37
C GLU A 104 -0.68 -2.19 -4.24
N VAL A 105 0.32 -1.70 -3.51
CA VAL A 105 0.84 -2.37 -2.29
C VAL A 105 -0.25 -2.48 -1.22
N ALA A 106 -1.03 -1.43 -1.00
CA ALA A 106 -2.12 -1.48 -0.03
C ALA A 106 -3.19 -2.51 -0.40
N MET A 107 -3.57 -2.59 -1.69
CA MET A 107 -4.56 -3.55 -2.17
C MET A 107 -4.07 -5.00 -2.14
N SER A 108 -2.77 -5.24 -2.11
CA SER A 108 -2.21 -6.59 -1.95
C SER A 108 -2.26 -7.11 -0.51
N ALA A 109 -2.40 -6.22 0.48
CA ALA A 109 -2.63 -6.61 1.87
C ALA A 109 -4.03 -7.23 2.06
N HIS A 110 -4.18 -8.09 3.07
CA HIS A 110 -5.45 -8.72 3.40
C HIS A 110 -6.49 -7.69 3.85
N TYR A 111 -6.07 -6.71 4.66
CA TYR A 111 -6.91 -5.60 5.12
C TYR A 111 -6.22 -4.25 4.96
N ARG A 112 -7.02 -3.21 4.75
CA ARG A 112 -6.63 -1.81 4.62
C ARG A 112 -7.37 -0.99 5.66
N ILE A 113 -6.62 -0.37 6.57
CA ILE A 113 -7.15 0.56 7.57
C ILE A 113 -6.66 1.95 7.21
N ALA A 114 -7.52 2.94 7.23
CA ALA A 114 -7.14 4.29 6.84
C ALA A 114 -7.45 5.35 7.90
N ALA A 115 -6.50 6.26 8.08
CA ALA A 115 -6.66 7.44 8.88
C ALA A 115 -7.63 8.46 8.24
N PRO A 116 -8.24 9.38 9.03
CA PRO A 116 -9.03 10.48 8.51
C PRO A 116 -8.27 11.32 7.47
N ASN A 117 -9.01 11.90 6.52
CA ASN A 117 -8.47 12.73 5.43
C ASN A 117 -7.53 12.01 4.46
N THR A 118 -7.43 10.69 4.51
CA THR A 118 -6.73 9.89 3.51
C THR A 118 -7.44 10.02 2.15
N LYS A 119 -6.64 10.05 1.07
CA LYS A 119 -7.15 9.97 -0.31
C LYS A 119 -6.38 8.90 -1.04
N VAL A 120 -7.07 8.05 -1.81
CA VAL A 120 -6.45 6.98 -2.58
C VAL A 120 -6.68 7.18 -4.08
N GLY A 121 -5.80 6.65 -4.93
CA GLY A 121 -5.97 6.78 -6.37
C GLY A 121 -4.97 5.97 -7.19
N LEU A 122 -5.33 5.75 -8.46
CA LEU A 122 -4.43 5.18 -9.49
C LEU A 122 -4.27 6.21 -10.63
N PRO A 123 -3.39 7.24 -10.45
CA PRO A 123 -3.26 8.34 -11.38
C PRO A 123 -2.29 8.07 -12.54
N GLU A 124 -1.93 6.83 -12.80
CA GLU A 124 -0.96 6.41 -13.80
C GLU A 124 -1.27 6.96 -15.20
N VAL A 125 -2.55 7.08 -15.56
CA VAL A 125 -3.01 7.64 -16.84
C VAL A 125 -2.51 9.07 -17.06
N LEU A 126 -2.33 9.86 -16.00
CA LEU A 126 -1.80 11.22 -16.08
C LEU A 126 -0.31 11.25 -16.48
N LEU A 127 0.37 10.12 -16.38
CA LEU A 127 1.75 9.91 -16.81
C LEU A 127 1.83 9.13 -18.14
N GLY A 128 0.69 8.80 -18.76
CA GLY A 128 0.63 8.01 -20.01
C GLY A 128 0.98 6.53 -19.82
N ILE A 129 0.86 6.00 -18.61
CA ILE A 129 1.12 4.60 -18.28
C ILE A 129 -0.12 3.95 -17.64
N LEU A 130 -0.04 2.66 -17.34
CA LEU A 130 -1.08 1.89 -16.65
C LEU A 130 -0.60 1.46 -15.26
N PRO A 131 -1.51 1.18 -14.31
CA PRO A 131 -1.17 0.52 -13.05
C PRO A 131 -0.48 -0.82 -13.31
N GLY A 132 0.78 -0.94 -12.91
CA GLY A 132 1.68 -2.02 -13.32
C GLY A 132 1.87 -3.15 -12.30
N ALA A 133 1.41 -2.96 -11.06
CA ALA A 133 1.61 -3.93 -9.97
C ALA A 133 0.31 -4.64 -9.53
N GLY A 134 -0.63 -4.79 -10.47
CA GLY A 134 -1.88 -5.51 -10.26
C GLY A 134 -3.08 -4.64 -9.90
N GLY A 135 -2.95 -3.32 -9.93
CA GLY A 135 -4.06 -2.39 -9.68
C GLY A 135 -5.24 -2.61 -10.61
N THR A 136 -4.98 -2.89 -11.90
CA THR A 136 -6.01 -3.22 -12.89
C THR A 136 -6.79 -4.51 -12.56
N GLN A 137 -6.27 -5.36 -11.69
CA GLN A 137 -6.88 -6.63 -11.29
C GLN A 137 -7.51 -6.54 -9.90
N ARG A 138 -6.82 -5.91 -8.93
CA ARG A 138 -7.29 -5.83 -7.54
C ARG A 138 -8.38 -4.79 -7.36
N LEU A 139 -8.23 -3.59 -7.94
CA LEU A 139 -9.20 -2.52 -7.74
C LEU A 139 -10.63 -2.90 -8.18
N PRO A 140 -10.88 -3.46 -9.40
CA PRO A 140 -12.23 -3.83 -9.80
C PRO A 140 -12.84 -4.98 -8.99
N ARG A 141 -12.01 -5.81 -8.33
CA ARG A 141 -12.49 -6.85 -7.41
C ARG A 141 -12.93 -6.27 -6.06
N LEU A 142 -12.35 -5.15 -5.66
CA LEU A 142 -12.70 -4.45 -4.42
C LEU A 142 -13.95 -3.58 -4.59
N CYS A 143 -13.97 -2.69 -5.60
CA CYS A 143 -15.00 -1.64 -5.73
C CYS A 143 -15.90 -1.78 -6.97
N GLY A 144 -15.81 -2.88 -7.68
CA GLY A 144 -16.54 -3.07 -8.93
C GLY A 144 -15.92 -2.35 -10.12
N VAL A 145 -16.32 -2.79 -11.33
CA VAL A 145 -15.68 -2.36 -12.59
C VAL A 145 -15.89 -0.87 -12.86
N SER A 146 -17.08 -0.34 -12.60
CA SER A 146 -17.44 1.06 -12.90
C SER A 146 -16.54 2.04 -12.14
N MET A 147 -16.43 1.87 -10.82
CA MET A 147 -15.60 2.71 -9.97
C MET A 147 -14.12 2.57 -10.31
N ALA A 148 -13.66 1.35 -10.54
CA ALA A 148 -12.28 1.08 -10.90
C ALA A 148 -11.88 1.74 -12.23
N LEU A 149 -12.72 1.64 -13.26
CA LEU A 149 -12.50 2.30 -14.55
C LEU A 149 -12.48 3.82 -14.40
N ASP A 150 -13.40 4.40 -13.65
CA ASP A 150 -13.43 5.84 -13.41
C ASP A 150 -12.13 6.31 -12.74
N MET A 151 -11.67 5.62 -11.70
CA MET A 151 -10.39 5.95 -11.05
C MET A 151 -9.19 5.83 -11.99
N MET A 152 -9.09 4.73 -12.75
CA MET A 152 -7.93 4.46 -13.60
C MET A 152 -7.92 5.33 -14.87
N LEU A 153 -9.08 5.64 -15.46
CA LEU A 153 -9.16 6.42 -16.70
C LEU A 153 -9.08 7.92 -16.47
N THR A 154 -9.48 8.40 -15.29
CA THR A 154 -9.44 9.82 -14.95
C THR A 154 -8.25 10.20 -14.09
N GLY A 155 -7.65 9.23 -13.38
CA GLY A 155 -6.60 9.47 -12.39
C GLY A 155 -7.11 10.20 -11.13
N LYS A 156 -8.43 10.20 -10.88
CA LYS A 156 -9.00 10.90 -9.73
C LYS A 156 -8.51 10.33 -8.40
N HIS A 157 -8.41 11.22 -7.41
CA HIS A 157 -8.18 10.82 -6.02
C HIS A 157 -9.52 10.70 -5.31
N VAL A 158 -9.74 9.56 -4.67
CA VAL A 158 -10.97 9.23 -3.96
C VAL A 158 -10.78 9.49 -2.47
N PRO A 159 -11.64 10.32 -1.83
CA PRO A 159 -11.63 10.51 -0.39
C PRO A 159 -11.91 9.21 0.36
N ILE A 160 -11.43 9.14 1.61
CA ILE A 160 -11.51 7.90 2.39
C ILE A 160 -12.95 7.43 2.65
N GLU A 161 -13.89 8.34 2.80
CA GLU A 161 -15.31 8.04 2.99
C GLU A 161 -15.85 7.27 1.76
N GLU A 162 -15.63 7.82 0.56
CA GLU A 162 -16.03 7.19 -0.70
C GLU A 162 -15.28 5.86 -0.93
N ALA A 163 -13.97 5.80 -0.56
CA ALA A 163 -13.17 4.59 -0.67
C ALA A 163 -13.67 3.46 0.26
N PHE A 164 -14.10 3.80 1.47
CA PHE A 164 -14.71 2.87 2.42
C PHE A 164 -16.07 2.37 1.94
N ASP A 165 -16.96 3.27 1.54
CA ASP A 165 -18.30 2.94 1.04
C ASP A 165 -18.27 2.03 -0.19
N ASN A 166 -17.21 2.12 -1.00
CA ASN A 166 -17.01 1.29 -2.19
C ASN A 166 -16.09 0.06 -1.95
N GLY A 167 -15.66 -0.21 -0.73
CA GLY A 167 -14.89 -1.42 -0.39
C GLY A 167 -13.40 -1.37 -0.79
N ILE A 168 -12.87 -0.20 -1.18
CA ILE A 168 -11.42 -0.04 -1.45
C ILE A 168 -10.62 -0.11 -0.14
N VAL A 169 -11.22 0.35 0.96
CA VAL A 169 -10.69 0.32 2.31
C VAL A 169 -11.66 -0.43 3.21
N ASP A 170 -11.14 -1.28 4.08
CA ASP A 170 -11.94 -2.17 4.94
C ASP A 170 -12.37 -1.49 6.25
N LEU A 171 -11.58 -0.51 6.73
CA LEU A 171 -11.89 0.24 7.94
C LEU A 171 -11.38 1.68 7.82
N SER A 172 -12.27 2.63 8.12
CA SER A 172 -11.90 4.04 8.26
C SER A 172 -11.99 4.48 9.71
N LEU A 173 -10.92 5.09 10.23
CA LEU A 173 -10.89 5.58 11.61
C LEU A 173 -11.84 6.77 11.87
N ILE A 174 -12.44 7.36 10.82
CA ILE A 174 -13.51 8.35 10.95
C ILE A 174 -14.77 7.73 11.59
N HIS A 175 -15.04 6.45 11.33
CA HIS A 175 -16.23 5.75 11.78
C HIS A 175 -16.06 5.06 13.14
N ILE A 176 -14.87 5.12 13.74
CA ILE A 176 -14.65 4.63 15.10
C ILE A 176 -15.05 5.75 16.06
N SER A 177 -16.31 5.73 16.53
CA SER A 177 -16.69 6.51 17.71
C SER A 177 -15.89 6.02 18.92
N GLU A 178 -15.31 6.93 19.70
CA GLU A 178 -14.71 6.57 21.00
C GLU A 178 -15.73 5.77 21.81
N PRO A 179 -15.30 4.66 22.48
CA PRO A 179 -16.19 3.96 23.39
C PRO A 179 -16.66 4.96 24.44
N THR A 180 -17.95 5.19 24.51
CA THR A 180 -18.58 5.95 25.60
C THR A 180 -18.20 5.29 26.90
N ARG A 181 -17.42 5.99 27.73
CA ARG A 181 -17.07 5.59 29.10
C ARG A 181 -18.29 5.58 29.99
#